data_5890f74ad4a90e2c6168653f4c575764
#
_entry.id   5890f74ad4a90e2c6168653f4c575764
#
_cell.length_a   1.000
_cell.length_b   1.000
_cell.length_c   1.000
_cell.angle_alpha   90.00
_cell.angle_beta   90.00
_cell.angle_gamma   90.00
#
_symmetry.space_group_name_H-M   'P 1'
#
loop_
_entity.id
_entity.type
_entity.pdbx_description
1 polymer ?
#
loop_
_entity_poly.entity_id
_entity_poly.type
_entity_poly.pdbx_seq_one_letter_code
_entity_poly.pdbx_strand_id
1 'polypeptide(L)'
;MAGGGDTESETQVNAANGTGGGTVRIHNPRRLPDFLQSVNLKYVKLGYHYLISNLLTLCLVPLMIVILIEASQTEPEEIKQLWLHLQYNLVSVIICSAFLVFGSTVYIMTRPGPVYLVDFSCYRPPDRLRVQFHRFMEHSRLTGDFDESSLEFQRKILERSGLGEETYAPEAMHFLPPRPSMAAARQEAEEVMFGALDNLFANTSIKPKDIGILVVNCSLFNPTPSLSAMIVNKYKLRGNIISFNLGGMGCSAGVIAVDLAKDLLQVHRNTYAVVVSTENITQNWYFGNKKSMLIPNCLFRVGGAAVLLSNKAKDRRRAKYRLVHVVRTHRGADDKAFRCVYQEQDDAGKTGVSLSKDLMAIAGGALKTNITTLGPLVLPISEQLLFFATLLLKKLFNKNVKPYIPDFKLAFDHFCIHAGGRAVIDELEKNLQLRPIHVEASRMTLHRFGNTSSSSIWYELAYTEAKGRMRRGNRVWQIAFGSGFKCNSAVWEALRNVKPSHNGPWEDCIDRYPVKVVS
;
A
#
# COMPACT_ATOMS: atom_id res chain seq x y z
N MET A 1 -53.35 -11.21 33.08
CA MET A 1 -53.72 -10.00 33.85
C MET A 1 -52.49 -9.27 34.29
N ALA A 2 -52.51 -7.97 34.22
CA ALA A 2 -51.49 -6.93 34.50
C ALA A 2 -50.38 -6.82 33.44
N GLY A 3 -50.27 -5.84 32.60
CA GLY A 3 -50.57 -4.41 32.72
C GLY A 3 -49.30 -3.67 33.14
N GLY A 4 -48.41 -3.39 32.20
CA GLY A 4 -47.24 -2.58 32.43
C GLY A 4 -47.16 -1.54 31.32
N GLY A 5 -47.48 -0.28 31.63
CA GLY A 5 -47.53 0.82 30.71
C GLY A 5 -46.14 1.35 30.35
N ASP A 6 -45.92 1.56 29.08
CA ASP A 6 -44.79 2.26 28.51
C ASP A 6 -45.01 3.78 28.64
N THR A 7 -44.17 4.44 29.39
CA THR A 7 -44.09 5.92 29.44
C THR A 7 -43.18 6.40 28.31
N GLU A 8 -43.77 7.00 27.28
CA GLU A 8 -43.07 7.76 26.24
C GLU A 8 -42.53 9.06 26.86
N SER A 9 -41.23 9.27 26.80
CA SER A 9 -40.59 10.55 27.09
C SER A 9 -40.42 11.35 25.81
N GLU A 10 -41.27 12.39 25.65
CA GLU A 10 -41.10 13.39 24.59
C GLU A 10 -40.03 14.42 25.01
N THR A 11 -39.01 14.57 24.20
CA THR A 11 -38.04 15.65 24.31
C THR A 11 -38.37 16.71 23.25
N GLN A 12 -38.91 17.86 23.71
CA GLN A 12 -39.12 19.04 22.86
C GLN A 12 -37.83 19.84 22.75
N VAL A 13 -37.38 20.06 21.52
CA VAL A 13 -36.33 21.05 21.22
C VAL A 13 -36.99 22.29 20.62
N ASN A 14 -37.02 23.38 21.37
CA ASN A 14 -37.47 24.67 20.89
C ASN A 14 -36.37 25.36 20.08
N ALA A 15 -36.61 25.55 18.78
CA ALA A 15 -35.84 26.46 17.96
C ALA A 15 -36.59 27.80 17.88
N ALA A 16 -35.97 28.87 18.36
CA ALA A 16 -36.50 30.21 18.29
C ALA A 16 -36.12 30.91 16.97
N ASN A 17 -37.13 31.58 16.41
CA ASN A 17 -37.15 32.67 15.42
C ASN A 17 -37.08 32.33 13.93
N GLY A 18 -38.23 32.56 13.28
CA GLY A 18 -38.38 32.92 11.87
C GLY A 18 -39.55 32.24 11.19
N THR A 19 -40.71 32.88 11.26
CA THR A 19 -41.91 32.76 10.40
C THR A 19 -42.00 31.61 9.40
N GLY A 20 -42.83 30.61 9.71
CA GLY A 20 -43.25 29.58 8.76
C GLY A 20 -43.33 28.21 9.45
N GLY A 21 -44.44 27.98 10.18
CA GLY A 21 -44.62 26.78 10.97
C GLY A 21 -44.82 25.50 10.14
N GLY A 22 -43.81 24.71 10.12
CA GLY A 22 -43.88 23.30 9.73
C GLY A 22 -43.21 22.46 10.82
N THR A 23 -44.01 21.80 11.67
CA THR A 23 -43.52 20.85 12.68
C THR A 23 -43.03 19.59 11.97
N VAL A 24 -41.71 19.40 11.87
CA VAL A 24 -41.12 18.14 11.42
C VAL A 24 -41.16 17.15 12.58
N ARG A 25 -42.09 16.19 12.53
CA ARG A 25 -42.09 15.04 13.45
C ARG A 25 -40.94 14.12 13.06
N ILE A 26 -39.86 14.11 13.83
CA ILE A 26 -38.80 13.11 13.71
C ILE A 26 -39.30 11.84 14.40
N HIS A 27 -39.77 10.85 13.62
CA HIS A 27 -39.99 9.51 14.13
C HIS A 27 -38.61 8.91 14.48
N ASN A 28 -38.39 8.69 15.78
CA ASN A 28 -37.28 7.87 16.22
C ASN A 28 -37.46 6.44 15.65
N PRO A 29 -36.58 5.95 14.77
CA PRO A 29 -36.66 4.57 14.32
C PRO A 29 -36.52 3.70 15.56
N ARG A 30 -37.43 2.75 15.77
CA ARG A 30 -37.31 1.69 16.78
C ARG A 30 -35.90 1.15 16.67
N ARG A 31 -35.10 1.35 17.73
CA ARG A 31 -33.79 0.72 17.83
C ARG A 31 -34.02 -0.78 17.80
N LEU A 32 -33.70 -1.40 16.69
CA LEU A 32 -33.54 -2.85 16.65
C LEU A 32 -32.56 -3.23 17.77
N PRO A 33 -32.84 -4.29 18.55
CA PRO A 33 -31.91 -4.73 19.59
C PRO A 33 -30.54 -4.92 18.97
N ASP A 34 -29.57 -4.13 19.45
CA ASP A 34 -28.20 -4.18 18.91
C ASP A 34 -27.51 -5.43 19.44
N PHE A 35 -27.76 -6.56 18.78
CA PHE A 35 -27.11 -7.85 19.06
C PHE A 35 -25.58 -7.80 18.88
N LEU A 36 -25.05 -6.71 18.32
CA LEU A 36 -23.60 -6.52 18.15
C LEU A 36 -22.91 -5.94 19.39
N GLN A 37 -23.64 -5.36 20.34
CA GLN A 37 -23.07 -4.76 21.56
C GLN A 37 -22.98 -5.74 22.75
N SER A 38 -23.54 -6.93 22.68
CA SER A 38 -23.27 -7.95 23.69
C SER A 38 -21.83 -8.46 23.51
N VAL A 39 -20.94 -7.99 24.39
CA VAL A 39 -19.51 -8.38 24.43
C VAL A 39 -19.36 -9.90 24.39
N ASN A 40 -20.22 -10.63 25.10
CA ASN A 40 -20.23 -12.09 25.15
C ASN A 40 -20.57 -12.73 23.80
N LEU A 41 -21.51 -12.16 23.03
CA LEU A 41 -21.88 -12.70 21.70
C LEU A 41 -20.82 -12.46 20.65
N LYS A 42 -20.08 -11.34 20.75
CA LYS A 42 -18.97 -11.01 19.87
C LYS A 42 -17.83 -12.02 20.03
N TYR A 43 -17.47 -12.35 21.27
CA TYR A 43 -16.42 -13.33 21.54
C TYR A 43 -16.86 -14.77 21.18
N VAL A 44 -18.12 -15.13 21.38
CA VAL A 44 -18.66 -16.42 20.94
C VAL A 44 -18.62 -16.53 19.41
N LYS A 45 -19.04 -15.50 18.67
CA LYS A 45 -18.95 -15.49 17.20
C LYS A 45 -17.51 -15.52 16.71
N LEU A 46 -16.61 -14.77 17.34
CA LEU A 46 -15.19 -14.78 17.01
C LEU A 46 -14.55 -16.14 17.30
N GLY A 47 -14.85 -16.75 18.44
CA GLY A 47 -14.39 -18.09 18.80
C GLY A 47 -14.93 -19.15 17.85
N TYR A 48 -16.20 -19.07 17.48
CA TYR A 48 -16.82 -19.98 16.51
C TYR A 48 -16.22 -19.84 15.11
N HIS A 49 -16.01 -18.60 14.67
CA HIS A 49 -15.34 -18.34 13.40
C HIS A 49 -13.89 -18.84 13.39
N TYR A 50 -13.15 -18.61 14.48
CA TYR A 50 -11.78 -19.11 14.63
C TYR A 50 -11.75 -20.64 14.63
N LEU A 51 -12.68 -21.28 15.36
CA LEU A 51 -12.78 -22.74 15.45
C LEU A 51 -13.09 -23.35 14.08
N ILE A 52 -14.08 -22.81 13.35
CA ILE A 52 -14.43 -23.30 12.01
C ILE A 52 -13.29 -23.06 11.02
N SER A 53 -12.70 -21.85 11.04
CA SER A 53 -11.62 -21.49 10.09
C SER A 53 -10.33 -22.27 10.33
N ASN A 54 -10.11 -22.74 11.54
CA ASN A 54 -8.90 -23.48 11.93
C ASN A 54 -9.19 -24.93 12.38
N LEU A 55 -10.42 -25.42 12.18
CA LEU A 55 -10.85 -26.73 12.64
C LEU A 55 -9.89 -27.84 12.21
N LEU A 56 -9.47 -27.78 10.96
CA LEU A 56 -8.53 -28.74 10.39
C LEU A 56 -7.16 -28.69 11.10
N THR A 57 -6.62 -27.50 11.31
CA THR A 57 -5.33 -27.30 12.00
C THR A 57 -5.44 -27.74 13.46
N LEU A 58 -6.55 -27.41 14.13
CA LEU A 58 -6.82 -27.80 15.52
C LEU A 58 -6.98 -29.30 15.69
N CYS A 59 -7.44 -30.02 14.66
CA CYS A 59 -7.56 -31.47 14.68
C CYS A 59 -6.28 -32.18 14.21
N LEU A 60 -5.66 -31.68 13.12
CA LEU A 60 -4.49 -32.33 12.52
C LEU A 60 -3.21 -32.14 13.35
N VAL A 61 -2.99 -30.99 13.98
CA VAL A 61 -1.78 -30.76 14.77
C VAL A 61 -1.70 -31.70 15.99
N PRO A 62 -2.74 -31.84 16.85
CA PRO A 62 -2.72 -32.83 17.92
C PRO A 62 -2.59 -34.27 17.41
N LEU A 63 -3.31 -34.61 16.34
CA LEU A 63 -3.22 -35.92 15.73
C LEU A 63 -1.80 -36.24 15.23
N MET A 64 -1.15 -35.31 14.56
CA MET A 64 0.24 -35.43 14.11
C MET A 64 1.22 -35.58 15.28
N ILE A 65 0.99 -34.83 16.37
CA ILE A 65 1.81 -34.93 17.58
C ILE A 65 1.67 -36.34 18.19
N VAL A 66 0.44 -36.84 18.31
CA VAL A 66 0.20 -38.22 18.82
C VAL A 66 0.87 -39.25 17.93
N ILE A 67 0.70 -39.16 16.61
CA ILE A 67 1.34 -40.09 15.65
C ILE A 67 2.88 -40.01 15.76
N LEU A 68 3.47 -38.82 15.93
CA LEU A 68 4.91 -38.66 16.09
C LEU A 68 5.42 -39.23 17.41
N ILE A 69 4.66 -39.08 18.50
CA ILE A 69 5.00 -39.67 19.80
C ILE A 69 4.95 -41.21 19.72
N GLU A 70 3.88 -41.76 19.18
CA GLU A 70 3.73 -43.21 18.97
C GLU A 70 4.83 -43.75 18.06
N ALA A 71 5.09 -43.09 16.91
CA ALA A 71 6.15 -43.49 16.00
C ALA A 71 7.56 -43.40 16.60
N SER A 72 7.78 -42.50 17.59
CA SER A 72 9.07 -42.37 18.27
C SER A 72 9.27 -43.45 19.37
N GLN A 73 8.19 -44.07 19.83
CA GLN A 73 8.22 -45.12 20.84
C GLN A 73 8.13 -46.55 20.28
N THR A 74 7.80 -46.66 18.98
CA THR A 74 7.60 -47.93 18.27
C THR A 74 8.94 -48.46 17.75
N GLU A 75 9.27 -49.71 18.04
CA GLU A 75 10.47 -50.38 17.54
C GLU A 75 10.38 -50.62 16.02
N PRO A 76 11.51 -50.68 15.31
CA PRO A 76 11.54 -50.90 13.86
C PRO A 76 10.81 -52.14 13.39
N GLU A 77 10.80 -53.20 14.20
CA GLU A 77 10.09 -54.44 13.88
C GLU A 77 8.58 -54.33 14.01
N GLU A 78 8.08 -53.51 14.95
CA GLU A 78 6.64 -53.23 15.09
C GLU A 78 6.14 -52.37 13.93
N ILE A 79 6.93 -51.40 13.47
CA ILE A 79 6.62 -50.60 12.27
C ILE A 79 6.50 -51.51 11.03
N LYS A 80 7.37 -52.49 10.92
CA LYS A 80 7.34 -53.46 9.83
C LYS A 80 6.12 -54.38 9.91
N GLN A 81 5.75 -54.85 11.12
CA GLN A 81 4.52 -55.62 11.35
C GLN A 81 3.27 -54.78 11.07
N LEU A 82 3.25 -53.52 11.48
CA LEU A 82 2.14 -52.58 11.22
C LEU A 82 1.99 -52.36 9.72
N TRP A 83 3.13 -52.23 8.98
CA TRP A 83 3.14 -52.11 7.52
C TRP A 83 2.58 -53.35 6.81
N LEU A 84 2.96 -54.55 7.25
CA LEU A 84 2.42 -55.82 6.75
C LEU A 84 0.92 -55.93 7.06
N HIS A 85 0.51 -55.57 8.26
CA HIS A 85 -0.90 -55.60 8.66
C HIS A 85 -1.74 -54.58 7.83
N LEU A 86 -1.21 -53.41 7.59
CA LEU A 86 -1.85 -52.39 6.74
C LEU A 86 -1.98 -52.88 5.29
N GLN A 87 -0.97 -53.58 4.76
CA GLN A 87 -0.93 -54.10 3.43
C GLN A 87 -1.99 -55.19 3.18
N TYR A 88 -2.30 -56.03 4.19
CA TYR A 88 -3.29 -57.09 4.08
C TYR A 88 -4.68 -56.69 4.59
N ASN A 89 -4.84 -55.48 5.16
CA ASN A 89 -6.13 -55.01 5.67
C ASN A 89 -6.75 -53.97 4.73
N LEU A 90 -7.63 -54.41 3.82
CA LEU A 90 -8.30 -53.58 2.84
C LEU A 90 -9.02 -52.35 3.47
N VAL A 91 -9.63 -52.52 4.62
CA VAL A 91 -10.36 -51.44 5.33
C VAL A 91 -9.39 -50.34 5.78
N SER A 92 -8.25 -50.72 6.34
CA SER A 92 -7.21 -49.76 6.76
C SER A 92 -6.62 -49.01 5.58
N VAL A 93 -6.39 -49.69 4.43
CA VAL A 93 -5.90 -49.05 3.19
C VAL A 93 -6.92 -48.06 2.65
N ILE A 94 -8.20 -48.40 2.65
CA ILE A 94 -9.27 -47.48 2.19
C ILE A 94 -9.35 -46.27 3.12
N ILE A 95 -9.32 -46.45 4.43
CA ILE A 95 -9.38 -45.35 5.43
C ILE A 95 -8.17 -44.42 5.26
N CYS A 96 -6.94 -44.95 5.21
CA CYS A 96 -5.73 -44.16 5.04
C CYS A 96 -5.75 -43.40 3.70
N SER A 97 -6.19 -44.04 2.62
CA SER A 97 -6.33 -43.41 1.31
C SER A 97 -7.36 -42.26 1.35
N ALA A 98 -8.51 -42.47 2.02
CA ALA A 98 -9.53 -41.44 2.18
C ALA A 98 -9.00 -40.22 2.94
N PHE A 99 -8.27 -40.42 4.04
CA PHE A 99 -7.63 -39.35 4.80
C PHE A 99 -6.58 -38.61 3.99
N LEU A 100 -5.76 -39.30 3.21
CA LEU A 100 -4.74 -38.71 2.37
C LEU A 100 -5.37 -37.88 1.24
N VAL A 101 -6.41 -38.41 0.58
CA VAL A 101 -7.17 -37.68 -0.45
C VAL A 101 -7.86 -36.46 0.16
N PHE A 102 -8.53 -36.62 1.30
CA PHE A 102 -9.20 -35.53 2.00
C PHE A 102 -8.19 -34.43 2.41
N GLY A 103 -7.12 -34.81 3.09
CA GLY A 103 -6.07 -33.87 3.52
C GLY A 103 -5.41 -33.13 2.34
N SER A 104 -5.10 -33.87 1.27
CA SER A 104 -4.57 -33.29 0.04
C SER A 104 -5.56 -32.33 -0.61
N THR A 105 -6.83 -32.71 -0.67
CA THR A 105 -7.89 -31.86 -1.24
C THR A 105 -8.04 -30.58 -0.45
N VAL A 106 -8.11 -30.68 0.89
CA VAL A 106 -8.20 -29.50 1.75
C VAL A 106 -6.96 -28.63 1.60
N TYR A 107 -5.76 -29.21 1.60
CA TYR A 107 -4.51 -28.46 1.38
C TYR A 107 -4.54 -27.68 0.04
N ILE A 108 -4.93 -28.35 -1.05
CA ILE A 108 -5.02 -27.72 -2.37
C ILE A 108 -6.10 -26.61 -2.40
N MET A 109 -7.25 -26.86 -1.76
CA MET A 109 -8.36 -25.90 -1.71
C MET A 109 -8.08 -24.68 -0.84
N THR A 110 -7.35 -24.84 0.25
CA THR A 110 -7.03 -23.76 1.20
C THR A 110 -5.78 -22.99 0.84
N ARG A 111 -4.94 -23.54 -0.07
CA ARG A 111 -3.71 -22.88 -0.49
C ARG A 111 -4.03 -21.58 -1.25
N PRO A 112 -3.46 -20.43 -0.82
CA PRO A 112 -3.65 -19.16 -1.54
C PRO A 112 -3.20 -19.28 -2.99
N GLY A 113 -4.06 -18.87 -3.90
CA GLY A 113 -3.73 -18.82 -5.33
C GLY A 113 -2.63 -17.78 -5.61
N PRO A 114 -1.74 -18.03 -6.59
CA PRO A 114 -0.71 -17.07 -6.94
C PRO A 114 -1.33 -15.81 -7.56
N VAL A 115 -0.78 -14.65 -7.20
CA VAL A 115 -1.12 -13.35 -7.81
C VAL A 115 0.06 -12.91 -8.67
N TYR A 116 -0.21 -12.68 -9.93
CA TYR A 116 0.77 -12.26 -10.93
C TYR A 116 0.60 -10.78 -11.25
N LEU A 117 1.67 -10.02 -11.25
CA LEU A 117 1.74 -8.72 -11.87
C LEU A 117 2.06 -8.92 -13.34
N VAL A 118 1.06 -8.72 -14.19
CA VAL A 118 1.19 -8.92 -15.64
C VAL A 118 2.04 -7.80 -16.22
N ASP A 119 1.66 -6.57 -15.94
CA ASP A 119 2.38 -5.35 -16.31
C ASP A 119 1.92 -4.17 -15.45
N PHE A 120 2.64 -3.07 -15.55
CA PHE A 120 2.26 -1.79 -14.96
C PHE A 120 2.73 -0.65 -15.88
N SER A 121 2.11 0.51 -15.74
CA SER A 121 2.46 1.71 -16.46
C SER A 121 2.41 2.92 -15.54
N CYS A 122 3.38 3.82 -15.69
CA CYS A 122 3.40 5.08 -14.97
C CYS A 122 3.09 6.22 -15.95
N TYR A 123 2.26 7.15 -15.51
CA TYR A 123 1.96 8.36 -16.28
C TYR A 123 3.17 9.27 -16.34
N ARG A 124 3.51 9.72 -17.53
CA ARG A 124 4.50 10.77 -17.73
C ARG A 124 3.76 12.02 -18.17
N PRO A 125 3.77 13.09 -17.34
CA PRO A 125 3.18 14.36 -17.73
C PRO A 125 3.88 14.97 -18.95
N PRO A 126 3.17 15.75 -19.77
CA PRO A 126 3.78 16.44 -20.91
C PRO A 126 4.76 17.53 -20.45
N ASP A 127 5.73 17.84 -21.30
CA ASP A 127 6.84 18.76 -20.98
C ASP A 127 6.37 20.17 -20.62
N ARG A 128 5.20 20.60 -21.11
CA ARG A 128 4.58 21.89 -20.76
C ARG A 128 4.27 22.03 -19.25
N LEU A 129 4.18 20.93 -18.54
CA LEU A 129 3.91 20.89 -17.09
C LEU A 129 5.21 20.81 -16.26
N ARG A 130 6.39 20.90 -16.88
CA ARG A 130 7.66 20.94 -16.14
C ARG A 130 7.77 22.23 -15.34
N VAL A 131 8.26 22.09 -14.12
CA VAL A 131 8.49 23.18 -13.18
C VAL A 131 9.95 23.18 -12.72
N GLN A 132 10.68 24.21 -13.11
CA GLN A 132 12.03 24.49 -12.63
C GLN A 132 11.99 25.23 -11.30
N PHE A 133 13.03 25.13 -10.49
CA PHE A 133 13.06 25.76 -9.15
C PHE A 133 12.88 27.26 -9.21
N HIS A 134 13.57 27.92 -10.15
CA HIS A 134 13.44 29.37 -10.29
C HIS A 134 12.00 29.80 -10.64
N ARG A 135 11.33 29.05 -11.55
CA ARG A 135 9.92 29.33 -11.90
C ARG A 135 8.99 29.05 -10.74
N PHE A 136 9.23 27.98 -9.98
CA PHE A 136 8.46 27.70 -8.77
C PHE A 136 8.56 28.86 -7.77
N MET A 137 9.77 29.36 -7.52
CA MET A 137 9.99 30.46 -6.58
C MET A 137 9.45 31.80 -7.09
N GLU A 138 9.59 32.07 -8.38
CA GLU A 138 9.01 33.26 -9.03
C GLU A 138 7.48 33.25 -8.93
N HIS A 139 6.83 32.13 -9.29
CA HIS A 139 5.39 31.96 -9.13
C HIS A 139 4.94 32.15 -7.68
N SER A 140 5.62 31.48 -6.74
CA SER A 140 5.29 31.63 -5.32
C SER A 140 5.37 33.09 -4.84
N ARG A 141 6.33 33.86 -5.34
CA ARG A 141 6.44 35.30 -5.03
C ARG A 141 5.33 36.12 -5.69
N LEU A 142 5.02 35.85 -6.94
CA LEU A 142 4.03 36.63 -7.71
C LEU A 142 2.58 36.37 -7.31
N THR A 143 2.28 35.25 -6.64
CA THR A 143 0.93 35.01 -6.09
C THR A 143 0.56 35.97 -4.97
N GLY A 144 1.56 36.50 -4.24
CA GLY A 144 1.34 37.41 -3.11
C GLY A 144 0.79 36.75 -1.84
N ASP A 145 0.62 35.42 -1.83
CA ASP A 145 0.09 34.67 -0.69
C ASP A 145 1.13 34.39 0.41
N PHE A 146 2.42 34.43 0.04
CA PHE A 146 3.52 34.02 0.91
C PHE A 146 4.34 35.20 1.40
N ASP A 147 4.63 35.24 2.69
CA ASP A 147 5.58 36.19 3.26
C ASP A 147 7.04 35.82 2.92
N GLU A 148 7.98 36.76 3.10
CA GLU A 148 9.41 36.55 2.79
C GLU A 148 10.02 35.39 3.61
N SER A 149 9.57 35.17 4.85
CA SER A 149 10.04 34.05 5.68
C SER A 149 9.59 32.70 5.10
N SER A 150 8.38 32.64 4.54
CA SER A 150 7.83 31.45 3.88
C SER A 150 8.50 31.19 2.53
N LEU A 151 8.76 32.23 1.76
CA LEU A 151 9.51 32.12 0.49
C LEU A 151 10.94 31.62 0.73
N GLU A 152 11.64 32.18 1.69
CA GLU A 152 12.98 31.72 2.06
C GLU A 152 12.98 30.29 2.58
N PHE A 153 11.95 29.90 3.34
CA PHE A 153 11.78 28.53 3.81
C PHE A 153 11.55 27.55 2.63
N GLN A 154 10.67 27.90 1.68
CA GLN A 154 10.41 27.08 0.49
C GLN A 154 11.68 26.91 -0.34
N ARG A 155 12.47 27.97 -0.55
CA ARG A 155 13.75 27.92 -1.24
C ARG A 155 14.70 26.92 -0.59
N LYS A 156 14.88 27.00 0.74
CA LYS A 156 15.75 26.07 1.50
C LYS A 156 15.29 24.62 1.41
N ILE A 157 13.96 24.39 1.42
CA ILE A 157 13.42 23.04 1.27
C ILE A 157 13.67 22.50 -0.13
N LEU A 158 13.43 23.28 -1.18
CA LEU A 158 13.68 22.87 -2.57
C LEU A 158 15.14 22.50 -2.81
N GLU A 159 16.08 23.33 -2.37
CA GLU A 159 17.52 23.10 -2.50
C GLU A 159 17.99 21.79 -1.85
N ARG A 160 17.32 21.36 -0.77
CA ARG A 160 17.63 20.14 0.00
C ARG A 160 16.74 18.96 -0.29
N SER A 161 15.74 19.14 -1.12
CA SER A 161 14.67 18.15 -1.39
C SER A 161 15.16 16.88 -2.07
N GLY A 162 16.22 16.99 -2.87
CA GLY A 162 16.65 15.94 -3.79
C GLY A 162 15.89 15.91 -5.11
N LEU A 163 14.95 16.85 -5.32
CA LEU A 163 14.28 17.06 -6.61
C LEU A 163 15.24 17.65 -7.63
N GLY A 164 14.99 17.40 -8.90
CA GLY A 164 15.66 18.05 -10.04
C GLY A 164 14.75 19.07 -10.72
N GLU A 165 15.27 19.67 -11.78
CA GLU A 165 14.62 20.75 -12.54
C GLU A 165 13.54 20.27 -13.53
N GLU A 166 13.35 18.96 -13.67
CA GLU A 166 12.42 18.39 -14.65
C GLU A 166 11.19 17.73 -14.00
N THR A 167 10.81 18.16 -12.80
CA THR A 167 9.59 17.68 -12.13
C THR A 167 8.35 18.38 -12.65
N TYR A 168 7.15 17.86 -12.37
CA TYR A 168 5.91 18.33 -12.96
C TYR A 168 4.92 18.84 -11.93
N ALA A 169 4.34 20.02 -12.18
CA ALA A 169 3.21 20.55 -11.42
C ALA A 169 1.92 20.46 -12.25
N PRO A 170 0.73 20.47 -11.62
CA PRO A 170 -0.52 20.45 -12.36
C PRO A 170 -0.76 21.76 -13.12
N GLU A 171 -1.51 21.68 -14.20
CA GLU A 171 -1.76 22.83 -15.08
C GLU A 171 -2.31 24.05 -14.34
N ALA A 172 -3.21 23.84 -13.38
CA ALA A 172 -3.81 24.90 -12.58
C ALA A 172 -2.78 25.76 -11.81
N MET A 173 -1.60 25.20 -11.54
CA MET A 173 -0.52 25.90 -10.83
C MET A 173 0.42 26.68 -11.75
N HIS A 174 0.29 26.56 -13.08
CA HIS A 174 1.08 27.32 -14.05
C HIS A 174 0.49 28.70 -14.38
N PHE A 175 -0.74 28.98 -13.92
CA PHE A 175 -1.36 30.30 -14.09
C PHE A 175 -0.91 31.28 -12.99
N LEU A 176 -0.96 32.57 -13.30
CA LEU A 176 -0.76 33.68 -12.36
C LEU A 176 -2.01 34.59 -12.35
N PRO A 177 -2.77 34.61 -11.23
CA PRO A 177 -2.65 33.73 -10.05
C PRO A 177 -3.02 32.28 -10.38
N PRO A 178 -2.59 31.30 -9.55
CA PRO A 178 -3.01 29.90 -9.68
C PRO A 178 -4.53 29.75 -9.68
N ARG A 179 -5.04 28.77 -10.43
CA ARG A 179 -6.49 28.57 -10.61
C ARG A 179 -6.97 27.21 -10.06
N PRO A 180 -6.77 26.92 -8.77
CA PRO A 180 -7.29 25.68 -8.20
C PRO A 180 -8.82 25.70 -8.20
N SER A 181 -9.41 24.67 -8.77
CA SER A 181 -10.86 24.47 -8.78
C SER A 181 -11.17 22.99 -8.76
N MET A 182 -12.41 22.64 -8.41
CA MET A 182 -12.87 21.25 -8.48
C MET A 182 -12.78 20.71 -9.91
N ALA A 183 -13.04 21.54 -10.92
CA ALA A 183 -12.92 21.16 -12.35
C ALA A 183 -11.46 20.87 -12.73
N ALA A 184 -10.52 21.74 -12.34
CA ALA A 184 -9.09 21.55 -12.60
C ALA A 184 -8.54 20.33 -11.85
N ALA A 185 -8.98 20.08 -10.61
CA ALA A 185 -8.59 18.88 -9.85
C ALA A 185 -9.11 17.59 -10.51
N ARG A 186 -10.33 17.61 -11.05
CA ARG A 186 -10.86 16.47 -11.82
C ARG A 186 -10.07 16.26 -13.11
N GLN A 187 -9.74 17.33 -13.83
CA GLN A 187 -8.94 17.26 -15.05
C GLN A 187 -7.56 16.65 -14.75
N GLU A 188 -6.86 17.11 -13.71
CA GLU A 188 -5.59 16.52 -13.27
C GLU A 188 -5.73 15.02 -13.01
N ALA A 189 -6.76 14.61 -12.24
CA ALA A 189 -7.00 13.21 -11.93
C ALA A 189 -7.31 12.39 -13.20
N GLU A 190 -8.10 12.92 -14.13
CA GLU A 190 -8.41 12.29 -15.41
C GLU A 190 -7.15 12.08 -16.26
N GLU A 191 -6.38 13.14 -16.48
CA GLU A 191 -5.15 13.08 -17.29
C GLU A 191 -4.18 12.03 -16.74
N VAL A 192 -3.97 12.02 -15.43
CA VAL A 192 -3.04 11.10 -14.79
C VAL A 192 -3.52 9.65 -14.84
N MET A 193 -4.78 9.41 -14.43
CA MET A 193 -5.31 8.05 -14.38
C MET A 193 -5.51 7.46 -15.77
N PHE A 194 -6.07 8.25 -16.70
CA PHE A 194 -6.33 7.76 -18.05
C PHE A 194 -5.04 7.58 -18.83
N GLY A 195 -4.07 8.49 -18.70
CA GLY A 195 -2.77 8.33 -19.34
C GLY A 195 -2.02 7.07 -18.87
N ALA A 196 -2.06 6.74 -17.58
CA ALA A 196 -1.48 5.51 -17.08
C ALA A 196 -2.24 4.26 -17.58
N LEU A 197 -3.58 4.32 -17.62
CA LEU A 197 -4.41 3.20 -18.08
C LEU A 197 -4.31 2.98 -19.59
N ASP A 198 -4.30 4.04 -20.41
CA ASP A 198 -4.15 3.93 -21.86
C ASP A 198 -2.84 3.22 -22.22
N ASN A 199 -1.73 3.62 -21.59
CA ASN A 199 -0.45 2.95 -21.77
C ASN A 199 -0.48 1.49 -21.29
N LEU A 200 -1.13 1.21 -20.15
CA LEU A 200 -1.25 -0.15 -19.65
C LEU A 200 -2.03 -1.05 -20.60
N PHE A 201 -3.15 -0.56 -21.14
CA PHE A 201 -3.96 -1.31 -22.11
C PHE A 201 -3.24 -1.52 -23.43
N ALA A 202 -2.52 -0.51 -23.92
CA ALA A 202 -1.68 -0.61 -25.12
C ALA A 202 -0.60 -1.69 -24.95
N ASN A 203 0.11 -1.70 -23.82
CA ASN A 203 1.20 -2.64 -23.54
C ASN A 203 0.73 -4.08 -23.31
N THR A 204 -0.47 -4.26 -22.76
CA THR A 204 -0.98 -5.59 -22.37
C THR A 204 -1.97 -6.19 -23.34
N SER A 205 -2.53 -5.37 -24.24
CA SER A 205 -3.62 -5.74 -25.16
C SER A 205 -4.86 -6.32 -24.45
N ILE A 206 -5.05 -5.99 -23.16
CA ILE A 206 -6.22 -6.41 -22.39
C ILE A 206 -7.37 -5.46 -22.68
N LYS A 207 -8.54 -6.03 -22.96
CA LYS A 207 -9.73 -5.23 -23.17
C LYS A 207 -10.26 -4.73 -21.81
N PRO A 208 -10.69 -3.47 -21.71
CA PRO A 208 -11.26 -2.93 -20.47
C PRO A 208 -12.40 -3.77 -19.87
N LYS A 209 -13.21 -4.41 -20.70
CA LYS A 209 -14.31 -5.30 -20.28
C LYS A 209 -13.84 -6.60 -19.61
N ASP A 210 -12.55 -6.99 -19.75
CA ASP A 210 -12.01 -8.19 -19.12
C ASP A 210 -11.64 -7.95 -17.64
N ILE A 211 -11.62 -6.68 -17.20
CA ILE A 211 -11.30 -6.29 -15.83
C ILE A 211 -12.50 -6.62 -14.93
N GLY A 212 -12.23 -7.36 -13.85
CA GLY A 212 -13.24 -7.72 -12.86
C GLY A 212 -13.19 -6.89 -11.59
N ILE A 213 -11.98 -6.41 -11.25
CA ILE A 213 -11.72 -5.69 -10.01
C ILE A 213 -10.99 -4.40 -10.35
N LEU A 214 -11.43 -3.28 -9.78
CA LEU A 214 -10.81 -1.97 -9.91
C LEU A 214 -10.60 -1.38 -8.53
N VAL A 215 -9.34 -1.10 -8.17
CA VAL A 215 -8.99 -0.44 -6.90
C VAL A 215 -8.27 0.87 -7.23
N VAL A 216 -8.88 1.99 -6.91
CA VAL A 216 -8.27 3.32 -7.09
C VAL A 216 -7.84 3.85 -5.73
N ASN A 217 -6.64 4.38 -5.63
CA ASN A 217 -6.18 5.06 -4.42
C ASN A 217 -5.72 6.49 -4.73
N CYS A 218 -6.30 7.42 -3.99
CA CYS A 218 -5.95 8.83 -3.95
C CYS A 218 -6.30 9.32 -2.55
N SER A 219 -5.33 9.86 -1.82
CA SER A 219 -5.54 10.13 -0.40
C SER A 219 -6.32 11.41 -0.15
N LEU A 220 -6.05 12.44 -0.90
CA LEU A 220 -6.50 13.81 -0.62
C LEU A 220 -7.55 14.35 -1.60
N PHE A 221 -8.05 13.52 -2.53
CA PHE A 221 -9.10 13.90 -3.46
C PHE A 221 -10.13 12.78 -3.64
N ASN A 222 -11.30 12.95 -3.04
CA ASN A 222 -12.39 11.98 -3.03
C ASN A 222 -13.70 12.61 -3.50
N PRO A 223 -13.81 12.93 -4.80
CA PRO A 223 -14.98 13.62 -5.35
C PRO A 223 -16.20 12.67 -5.51
N THR A 224 -17.38 13.25 -5.71
CA THR A 224 -18.60 12.57 -6.15
C THR A 224 -18.97 13.06 -7.57
N PRO A 225 -19.09 12.21 -8.61
CA PRO A 225 -18.78 10.77 -8.64
C PRO A 225 -17.31 10.46 -8.33
N SER A 226 -17.06 9.22 -7.83
CA SER A 226 -15.73 8.79 -7.40
C SER A 226 -14.75 8.63 -8.57
N LEU A 227 -13.45 8.59 -8.25
CA LEU A 227 -12.39 8.37 -9.25
C LEU A 227 -12.55 7.01 -9.97
N SER A 228 -12.98 5.97 -9.25
CA SER A 228 -13.28 4.68 -9.90
C SER A 228 -14.47 4.77 -10.84
N ALA A 229 -15.52 5.53 -10.48
CA ALA A 229 -16.67 5.76 -11.37
C ALA A 229 -16.26 6.52 -12.65
N MET A 230 -15.30 7.45 -12.57
CA MET A 230 -14.75 8.15 -13.73
C MET A 230 -14.07 7.17 -14.70
N ILE A 231 -13.28 6.22 -14.18
CA ILE A 231 -12.63 5.16 -14.97
C ILE A 231 -13.68 4.23 -15.59
N VAL A 232 -14.66 3.76 -14.80
CA VAL A 232 -15.76 2.92 -15.29
C VAL A 232 -16.50 3.61 -16.45
N ASN A 233 -16.78 4.91 -16.31
CA ASN A 233 -17.44 5.68 -17.34
C ASN A 233 -16.56 5.87 -18.58
N LYS A 234 -15.29 6.24 -18.44
CA LYS A 234 -14.36 6.46 -19.57
C LYS A 234 -14.19 5.23 -20.43
N TYR A 235 -13.92 4.08 -19.80
CA TYR A 235 -13.59 2.84 -20.51
C TYR A 235 -14.79 1.90 -20.71
N LYS A 236 -16.00 2.31 -20.30
CA LYS A 236 -17.22 1.51 -20.39
C LYS A 236 -17.01 0.10 -19.84
N LEU A 237 -16.48 0.04 -18.62
CA LEU A 237 -16.22 -1.22 -17.94
C LEU A 237 -17.54 -1.99 -17.71
N ARG A 238 -17.45 -3.28 -17.43
CA ARG A 238 -18.63 -4.14 -17.25
C ARG A 238 -19.43 -3.72 -16.02
N GLY A 239 -20.78 -3.86 -16.08
CA GLY A 239 -21.67 -3.41 -15.00
C GLY A 239 -21.54 -4.18 -13.69
N ASN A 240 -20.94 -5.38 -13.71
CA ASN A 240 -20.67 -6.19 -12.51
C ASN A 240 -19.22 -6.08 -12.01
N ILE A 241 -18.52 -5.00 -12.35
CA ILE A 241 -17.18 -4.74 -11.85
C ILE A 241 -17.21 -4.47 -10.34
N ILE A 242 -16.22 -5.03 -9.63
CA ILE A 242 -16.03 -4.76 -8.20
C ILE A 242 -15.06 -3.60 -8.10
N SER A 243 -15.53 -2.43 -7.64
CA SER A 243 -14.73 -1.22 -7.60
C SER A 243 -14.62 -0.63 -6.19
N PHE A 244 -13.41 -0.14 -5.85
CA PHE A 244 -13.10 0.50 -4.58
C PHE A 244 -12.34 1.80 -4.81
N ASN A 245 -12.57 2.77 -3.90
CA ASN A 245 -11.76 3.97 -3.75
C ASN A 245 -11.16 3.97 -2.35
N LEU A 246 -9.83 4.04 -2.26
CA LEU A 246 -9.07 4.12 -1.01
C LEU A 246 -8.65 5.58 -0.81
N GLY A 247 -9.39 6.29 0.04
CA GLY A 247 -9.11 7.67 0.44
C GLY A 247 -8.44 7.75 1.81
N GLY A 248 -7.71 8.84 2.10
CA GLY A 248 -7.14 9.12 3.42
C GLY A 248 -6.06 8.15 3.90
N MET A 249 -5.47 7.33 3.03
CA MET A 249 -4.53 6.28 3.44
C MET A 249 -3.06 6.67 3.29
N GLY A 250 -2.78 7.85 2.72
CA GLY A 250 -1.43 8.37 2.52
C GLY A 250 -0.65 7.65 1.43
N CYS A 251 0.65 7.97 1.34
CA CYS A 251 1.51 7.49 0.25
C CYS A 251 1.71 5.96 0.23
N SER A 252 1.42 5.24 1.31
CA SER A 252 1.46 3.77 1.32
C SER A 252 0.22 3.10 0.72
N ALA A 253 -0.76 3.89 0.27
CA ALA A 253 -2.02 3.39 -0.28
C ALA A 253 -1.84 2.49 -1.50
N GLY A 254 -0.77 2.69 -2.29
CA GLY A 254 -0.46 1.82 -3.42
C GLY A 254 -0.22 0.35 -3.01
N VAL A 255 0.52 0.12 -1.93
CA VAL A 255 0.73 -1.23 -1.38
C VAL A 255 -0.56 -1.77 -0.76
N ILE A 256 -1.34 -0.92 -0.08
CA ILE A 256 -2.64 -1.32 0.50
C ILE A 256 -3.61 -1.73 -0.62
N ALA A 257 -3.63 -1.00 -1.72
CA ALA A 257 -4.46 -1.31 -2.89
C ALA A 257 -4.08 -2.64 -3.54
N VAL A 258 -2.77 -2.93 -3.63
CA VAL A 258 -2.27 -4.24 -4.09
C VAL A 258 -2.71 -5.36 -3.14
N ASP A 259 -2.63 -5.14 -1.82
CA ASP A 259 -3.07 -6.11 -0.82
C ASP A 259 -4.57 -6.41 -0.93
N LEU A 260 -5.39 -5.36 -1.03
CA LEU A 260 -6.83 -5.52 -1.26
C LEU A 260 -7.13 -6.27 -2.57
N ALA A 261 -6.45 -5.89 -3.65
CA ALA A 261 -6.61 -6.57 -4.94
C ALA A 261 -6.18 -8.05 -4.86
N LYS A 262 -5.09 -8.36 -4.14
CA LYS A 262 -4.64 -9.73 -3.85
C LYS A 262 -5.72 -10.52 -3.14
N ASP A 263 -6.33 -9.96 -2.07
CA ASP A 263 -7.37 -10.65 -1.30
C ASP A 263 -8.64 -10.88 -2.12
N LEU A 264 -9.06 -9.90 -2.92
CA LEU A 264 -10.18 -10.04 -3.85
C LEU A 264 -9.90 -11.10 -4.93
N LEU A 265 -8.66 -11.22 -5.40
CA LEU A 265 -8.25 -12.24 -6.36
C LEU A 265 -8.24 -13.66 -5.75
N GLN A 266 -8.17 -13.84 -4.41
CA GLN A 266 -8.38 -15.15 -3.78
C GLN A 266 -9.85 -15.59 -3.86
N VAL A 267 -10.78 -14.63 -3.73
CA VAL A 267 -12.22 -14.90 -3.77
C VAL A 267 -12.73 -15.04 -5.20
N HIS A 268 -12.30 -14.13 -6.08
CA HIS A 268 -12.76 -14.07 -7.48
C HIS A 268 -11.74 -14.76 -8.40
N ARG A 269 -12.01 -16.01 -8.73
CA ARG A 269 -11.10 -16.82 -9.57
C ARG A 269 -11.11 -16.36 -11.03
N ASN A 270 -10.00 -16.59 -11.72
CA ASN A 270 -9.83 -16.42 -13.18
C ASN A 270 -10.19 -15.00 -13.66
N THR A 271 -9.76 -13.96 -12.94
CA THR A 271 -10.06 -12.57 -13.23
C THR A 271 -8.82 -11.67 -13.27
N TYR A 272 -9.01 -10.45 -13.75
CA TYR A 272 -8.02 -9.37 -13.69
C TYR A 272 -8.43 -8.34 -12.66
N ALA A 273 -7.45 -7.84 -11.93
CA ALA A 273 -7.58 -6.68 -11.07
C ALA A 273 -6.68 -5.55 -11.59
N VAL A 274 -7.21 -4.34 -11.63
CA VAL A 274 -6.44 -3.14 -11.94
C VAL A 274 -6.37 -2.28 -10.69
N VAL A 275 -5.15 -1.92 -10.31
CA VAL A 275 -4.89 -0.93 -9.25
C VAL A 275 -4.43 0.35 -9.92
N VAL A 276 -5.05 1.48 -9.56
CA VAL A 276 -4.67 2.81 -10.05
C VAL A 276 -4.28 3.67 -8.85
N SER A 277 -3.04 4.15 -8.87
CA SER A 277 -2.47 4.96 -7.81
C SER A 277 -2.20 6.37 -8.33
N THR A 278 -2.74 7.37 -7.67
CA THR A 278 -2.54 8.78 -7.98
C THR A 278 -2.63 9.63 -6.70
N GLU A 279 -2.27 10.89 -6.82
CA GLU A 279 -2.58 11.94 -5.85
C GLU A 279 -2.99 13.19 -6.61
N ASN A 280 -3.72 14.09 -5.94
CA ASN A 280 -4.17 15.34 -6.53
C ASN A 280 -3.46 16.53 -5.87
N ILE A 281 -2.70 17.26 -6.65
CA ILE A 281 -1.92 18.40 -6.18
C ILE A 281 -2.76 19.68 -6.24
N THR A 282 -3.56 19.85 -7.29
CA THR A 282 -4.39 21.05 -7.51
C THR A 282 -5.28 21.37 -6.31
N GLN A 283 -6.01 20.37 -5.79
CA GLN A 283 -6.95 20.57 -4.67
C GLN A 283 -6.22 20.79 -3.34
N ASN A 284 -4.97 20.33 -3.22
CA ASN A 284 -4.25 20.27 -1.95
C ASN A 284 -3.07 21.24 -1.87
N TRP A 285 -2.96 22.16 -2.83
CA TRP A 285 -1.96 23.22 -2.77
C TRP A 285 -2.27 24.19 -1.65
N TYR A 286 -1.31 24.41 -0.76
CA TYR A 286 -1.48 25.26 0.41
C TYR A 286 -1.03 26.69 0.12
N PHE A 287 -1.93 27.65 0.33
CA PHE A 287 -1.72 29.09 0.09
C PHE A 287 -1.56 29.89 1.38
N GLY A 288 -0.87 29.34 2.38
CA GLY A 288 -0.65 29.98 3.67
C GLY A 288 0.81 29.98 4.08
N ASN A 289 1.10 30.45 5.30
CA ASN A 289 2.45 30.70 5.80
C ASN A 289 2.90 29.75 6.91
N LYS A 290 2.12 28.69 7.23
CA LYS A 290 2.50 27.67 8.23
C LYS A 290 3.57 26.75 7.64
N LYS A 291 4.81 26.87 8.12
CA LYS A 291 6.00 26.18 7.55
C LYS A 291 5.84 24.67 7.41
N SER A 292 5.17 23.99 8.38
CA SER A 292 4.92 22.55 8.30
C SER A 292 4.02 22.15 7.13
N MET A 293 3.16 23.05 6.65
CA MET A 293 2.25 22.85 5.52
C MET A 293 2.83 23.28 4.17
N LEU A 294 3.94 24.05 4.17
CA LEU A 294 4.64 24.44 2.95
C LEU A 294 5.54 23.33 2.39
N ILE A 295 5.96 22.38 3.23
CA ILE A 295 6.83 21.28 2.82
C ILE A 295 6.18 20.42 1.70
N PRO A 296 4.90 20.03 1.78
CA PRO A 296 4.22 19.32 0.69
C PRO A 296 4.25 20.06 -0.65
N ASN A 297 4.03 21.38 -0.68
CA ASN A 297 4.12 22.17 -1.93
C ASN A 297 5.50 22.02 -2.61
N CYS A 298 6.56 21.96 -1.80
CA CYS A 298 7.92 21.81 -2.32
C CYS A 298 8.22 20.41 -2.85
N LEU A 299 7.62 19.36 -2.27
CA LEU A 299 7.99 17.97 -2.54
C LEU A 299 7.03 17.23 -3.49
N PHE A 300 5.71 17.46 -3.35
CA PHE A 300 4.71 16.73 -4.13
C PHE A 300 4.67 17.18 -5.58
N ARG A 301 4.54 16.21 -6.48
CA ARG A 301 4.52 16.41 -7.93
C ARG A 301 3.47 15.51 -8.59
N VAL A 302 3.06 15.89 -9.80
CA VAL A 302 2.07 15.15 -10.57
C VAL A 302 2.63 13.80 -11.01
N GLY A 303 1.89 12.75 -10.77
CA GLY A 303 2.20 11.41 -11.21
C GLY A 303 1.14 10.39 -10.83
N GLY A 304 1.16 9.26 -11.51
CA GLY A 304 0.26 8.15 -11.24
C GLY A 304 0.73 6.87 -11.92
N ALA A 305 0.18 5.76 -11.48
CA ALA A 305 0.49 4.44 -12.02
C ALA A 305 -0.76 3.57 -12.11
N ALA A 306 -0.82 2.74 -13.13
CA ALA A 306 -1.81 1.70 -13.30
C ALA A 306 -1.12 0.33 -13.30
N VAL A 307 -1.64 -0.62 -12.54
CA VAL A 307 -1.02 -1.93 -12.30
C VAL A 307 -2.03 -3.03 -12.60
N LEU A 308 -1.66 -3.97 -13.44
CA LEU A 308 -2.49 -5.09 -13.84
C LEU A 308 -2.09 -6.36 -13.10
N LEU A 309 -2.98 -6.83 -12.24
CA LEU A 309 -2.84 -8.09 -11.51
C LEU A 309 -3.74 -9.17 -12.09
N SER A 310 -3.31 -10.41 -11.97
CA SER A 310 -4.05 -11.59 -12.45
C SER A 310 -3.86 -12.79 -11.53
N ASN A 311 -4.90 -13.59 -11.37
CA ASN A 311 -4.82 -14.92 -10.77
C ASN A 311 -5.01 -16.05 -11.81
N LYS A 312 -4.98 -15.72 -13.11
CA LYS A 312 -5.16 -16.68 -14.20
C LYS A 312 -3.87 -17.48 -14.41
N ALA A 313 -3.95 -18.79 -14.39
CA ALA A 313 -2.78 -19.68 -14.59
C ALA A 313 -2.04 -19.42 -15.91
N LYS A 314 -2.78 -19.08 -16.98
CA LYS A 314 -2.21 -18.77 -18.30
C LYS A 314 -1.30 -17.54 -18.27
N ASP A 315 -1.55 -16.59 -17.36
CA ASP A 315 -0.80 -15.34 -17.29
C ASP A 315 0.58 -15.52 -16.62
N ARG A 316 0.85 -16.65 -15.97
CA ARG A 316 2.16 -16.95 -15.37
C ARG A 316 3.32 -16.79 -16.37
N ARG A 317 3.11 -17.17 -17.64
CA ARG A 317 4.18 -17.11 -18.67
C ARG A 317 4.45 -15.69 -19.15
N ARG A 318 3.42 -14.82 -19.17
CA ARG A 318 3.55 -13.43 -19.66
C ARG A 318 3.77 -12.42 -18.54
N ALA A 319 3.44 -12.75 -17.30
CA ALA A 319 3.62 -11.87 -16.17
C ALA A 319 5.08 -11.49 -15.96
N LYS A 320 5.31 -10.26 -15.51
CA LYS A 320 6.63 -9.78 -15.13
C LYS A 320 7.03 -10.31 -13.76
N TYR A 321 6.11 -10.25 -12.79
CA TYR A 321 6.39 -10.61 -11.40
C TYR A 321 5.28 -11.47 -10.79
N ARG A 322 5.64 -12.16 -9.72
CA ARG A 322 4.73 -12.82 -8.79
C ARG A 322 4.77 -12.08 -7.45
N LEU A 323 3.61 -11.82 -6.88
CA LEU A 323 3.52 -11.32 -5.51
C LEU A 323 3.84 -12.45 -4.53
N VAL A 324 4.83 -12.22 -3.68
CA VAL A 324 5.30 -13.22 -2.70
C VAL A 324 4.70 -12.94 -1.34
N HIS A 325 4.92 -11.71 -0.82
CA HIS A 325 4.43 -11.29 0.48
C HIS A 325 3.92 -9.85 0.45
N VAL A 326 2.94 -9.57 1.29
CA VAL A 326 2.55 -8.21 1.68
C VAL A 326 2.51 -8.16 3.19
N VAL A 327 3.16 -7.16 3.78
CA VAL A 327 3.16 -6.92 5.22
C VAL A 327 2.70 -5.49 5.48
N ARG A 328 1.65 -5.36 6.28
CA ARG A 328 1.07 -4.06 6.66
C ARG A 328 1.34 -3.78 8.13
N THR A 329 1.79 -2.56 8.41
CA THR A 329 2.02 -2.06 9.76
C THR A 329 1.28 -0.75 9.94
N HIS A 330 0.44 -0.65 10.95
CA HIS A 330 -0.31 0.56 11.29
C HIS A 330 0.03 1.02 12.70
N ARG A 331 0.45 2.28 12.84
CA ARG A 331 0.83 2.92 14.11
C ARG A 331 -0.18 3.96 14.59
N GLY A 332 -1.35 4.03 13.97
CA GLY A 332 -2.36 5.06 14.24
C GLY A 332 -3.03 4.98 15.61
N ALA A 333 -2.77 3.93 16.40
CA ALA A 333 -3.19 3.87 17.79
C ALA A 333 -2.34 4.78 18.71
N ASP A 334 -1.18 5.22 18.24
CA ASP A 334 -0.31 6.19 18.90
C ASP A 334 -0.65 7.59 18.41
N ASP A 335 -1.00 8.51 19.31
CA ASP A 335 -1.45 9.86 18.96
C ASP A 335 -0.38 10.68 18.23
N LYS A 336 0.90 10.51 18.57
CA LYS A 336 2.00 11.19 17.87
C LYS A 336 2.14 10.66 16.43
N ALA A 337 2.04 9.34 16.27
CA ALA A 337 2.08 8.72 14.96
C ALA A 337 0.84 9.10 14.12
N PHE A 338 -0.34 9.15 14.72
CA PHE A 338 -1.58 9.57 14.07
C PHE A 338 -1.48 10.99 13.53
N ARG A 339 -0.95 11.93 14.33
CA ARG A 339 -0.86 13.35 13.99
C ARG A 339 0.38 13.76 13.21
N CYS A 340 1.33 12.85 12.93
CA CYS A 340 2.60 13.25 12.34
C CYS A 340 2.50 13.68 10.86
N VAL A 341 1.45 13.26 10.16
CA VAL A 341 1.04 13.76 8.83
C VAL A 341 -0.45 14.01 8.90
N TYR A 342 -0.85 15.28 9.02
CA TYR A 342 -2.21 15.62 9.39
C TYR A 342 -2.77 16.75 8.52
N GLN A 343 -3.96 16.55 7.94
CA GLN A 343 -4.67 17.60 7.22
C GLN A 343 -5.50 18.42 8.19
N GLU A 344 -5.25 19.72 8.26
CA GLU A 344 -5.91 20.67 9.15
C GLU A 344 -5.97 22.06 8.53
N GLN A 345 -6.68 22.97 9.17
CA GLN A 345 -6.65 24.38 8.85
C GLN A 345 -5.57 25.09 9.68
N ASP A 346 -4.92 26.10 9.08
CA ASP A 346 -4.08 27.03 9.81
C ASP A 346 -4.92 28.10 10.54
N ASP A 347 -4.24 29.02 11.25
CA ASP A 347 -4.90 30.09 12.01
C ASP A 347 -5.68 31.09 11.13
N ALA A 348 -5.40 31.11 9.81
CA ALA A 348 -6.12 31.89 8.80
C ALA A 348 -7.25 31.09 8.12
N GLY A 349 -7.54 29.85 8.58
CA GLY A 349 -8.57 28.98 8.01
C GLY A 349 -8.17 28.31 6.69
N LYS A 350 -6.90 28.42 6.24
CA LYS A 350 -6.42 27.77 5.02
C LYS A 350 -6.05 26.30 5.28
N THR A 351 -6.63 25.39 4.51
CA THR A 351 -6.40 23.96 4.65
C THR A 351 -5.05 23.55 4.06
N GLY A 352 -4.29 22.76 4.79
CA GLY A 352 -3.01 22.20 4.35
C GLY A 352 -2.71 20.86 5.03
N VAL A 353 -1.66 20.18 4.57
CA VAL A 353 -1.15 18.95 5.19
C VAL A 353 0.09 19.31 6.01
N SER A 354 -0.03 19.21 7.32
CA SER A 354 1.05 19.49 8.26
C SER A 354 1.96 18.26 8.43
N LEU A 355 3.27 18.45 8.38
CA LEU A 355 4.28 17.44 8.65
C LEU A 355 4.96 17.72 9.99
N SER A 356 4.87 16.76 10.92
CA SER A 356 5.53 16.87 12.23
C SER A 356 7.06 16.73 12.13
N LYS A 357 7.77 17.36 13.05
CA LYS A 357 9.22 17.16 13.24
C LYS A 357 9.58 15.73 13.65
N ASP A 358 8.64 15.02 14.29
CA ASP A 358 8.83 13.64 14.75
C ASP A 358 8.67 12.59 13.64
N LEU A 359 8.33 13.01 12.42
CA LEU A 359 8.04 12.14 11.28
C LEU A 359 9.11 11.06 11.07
N MET A 360 10.39 11.44 11.14
CA MET A 360 11.50 10.49 10.90
C MET A 360 11.61 9.43 12.00
N ALA A 361 11.45 9.82 13.27
CA ALA A 361 11.48 8.90 14.40
C ALA A 361 10.28 7.90 14.34
N ILE A 362 9.09 8.41 13.99
CA ILE A 362 7.88 7.60 13.83
C ILE A 362 8.04 6.63 12.65
N ALA A 363 8.59 7.09 11.53
CA ALA A 363 8.88 6.27 10.37
C ALA A 363 9.87 5.13 10.70
N GLY A 364 10.94 5.44 11.44
CA GLY A 364 11.89 4.45 11.93
C GLY A 364 11.25 3.40 12.83
N GLY A 365 10.37 3.82 13.75
CA GLY A 365 9.60 2.91 14.61
C GLY A 365 8.63 2.02 13.84
N ALA A 366 7.95 2.57 12.82
CA ALA A 366 7.05 1.82 11.96
C ALA A 366 7.81 0.82 11.07
N LEU A 367 8.94 1.22 10.52
CA LEU A 367 9.84 0.35 9.76
C LEU A 367 10.31 -0.83 10.62
N LYS A 368 10.79 -0.56 11.83
CA LYS A 368 11.24 -1.61 12.76
C LYS A 368 10.14 -2.65 13.00
N THR A 369 8.90 -2.23 13.23
CA THR A 369 7.77 -3.16 13.40
C THR A 369 7.49 -3.95 12.11
N ASN A 370 7.55 -3.30 10.94
CA ASN A 370 7.30 -3.93 9.64
C ASN A 370 8.36 -5.01 9.33
N ILE A 371 9.66 -4.68 9.48
CA ILE A 371 10.75 -5.62 9.21
C ILE A 371 10.80 -6.79 10.22
N THR A 372 10.31 -6.59 11.44
CA THR A 372 10.19 -7.68 12.43
C THR A 372 9.18 -8.73 11.96
N THR A 373 8.11 -8.30 11.28
CA THR A 373 7.11 -9.21 10.70
C THR A 373 7.58 -9.79 9.35
N LEU A 374 8.24 -8.98 8.53
CA LEU A 374 8.70 -9.38 7.19
C LEU A 374 9.92 -10.32 7.26
N GLY A 375 10.84 -10.08 8.19
CA GLY A 375 12.11 -10.78 8.30
C GLY A 375 11.97 -12.31 8.26
N PRO A 376 11.16 -12.92 9.14
CA PRO A 376 10.94 -14.37 9.16
C PRO A 376 10.41 -14.95 7.84
N LEU A 377 9.76 -14.15 7.01
CA LEU A 377 9.16 -14.57 5.74
C LEU A 377 10.16 -14.57 4.58
N VAL A 378 11.23 -13.77 4.68
CA VAL A 378 12.10 -13.48 3.52
C VAL A 378 13.58 -13.73 3.74
N LEU A 379 14.06 -13.61 4.98
CA LEU A 379 15.48 -13.77 5.30
C LEU A 379 15.91 -15.23 5.28
N PRO A 380 17.16 -15.52 4.90
CA PRO A 380 17.76 -16.83 5.10
C PRO A 380 17.72 -17.28 6.56
N ILE A 381 17.63 -18.58 6.79
CA ILE A 381 17.58 -19.16 8.16
C ILE A 381 18.78 -18.71 9.00
N SER A 382 19.96 -18.58 8.40
CA SER A 382 21.19 -18.08 9.07
C SER A 382 20.98 -16.70 9.70
N GLU A 383 20.38 -15.76 8.98
CA GLU A 383 20.08 -14.41 9.49
C GLU A 383 19.03 -14.43 10.60
N GLN A 384 18.02 -15.29 10.46
CA GLN A 384 16.98 -15.47 11.47
C GLN A 384 17.55 -16.04 12.76
N LEU A 385 18.43 -17.05 12.68
CA LEU A 385 19.10 -17.65 13.84
C LEU A 385 20.02 -16.64 14.53
N LEU A 386 20.77 -15.85 13.77
CA LEU A 386 21.67 -14.83 14.30
C LEU A 386 20.89 -13.73 15.03
N PHE A 387 19.76 -13.28 14.44
CA PHE A 387 18.86 -12.32 15.09
C PHE A 387 18.29 -12.89 16.38
N PHE A 388 17.80 -14.13 16.36
CA PHE A 388 17.25 -14.80 17.54
C PHE A 388 18.29 -15.00 18.64
N ALA A 389 19.51 -15.43 18.28
CA ALA A 389 20.62 -15.58 19.22
C ALA A 389 20.96 -14.26 19.92
N THR A 390 21.00 -13.15 19.18
CA THR A 390 21.27 -11.82 19.77
C THR A 390 20.14 -11.34 20.68
N LEU A 391 18.87 -11.68 20.38
CA LEU A 391 17.76 -11.40 21.27
C LEU A 391 17.83 -12.21 22.57
N LEU A 392 18.21 -13.50 22.48
CA LEU A 392 18.41 -14.35 23.64
C LEU A 392 19.56 -13.85 24.51
N LEU A 393 20.70 -13.54 23.91
CA LEU A 393 21.86 -12.96 24.61
C LEU A 393 21.49 -11.66 25.32
N LYS A 394 20.74 -10.79 24.66
CA LYS A 394 20.26 -9.53 25.26
C LYS A 394 19.33 -9.79 26.46
N LYS A 395 18.46 -10.79 26.35
CA LYS A 395 17.48 -11.13 27.40
C LYS A 395 18.13 -11.82 28.59
N LEU A 396 19.11 -12.70 28.34
CA LEU A 396 19.71 -13.57 29.36
C LEU A 396 20.95 -12.95 30.04
N PHE A 397 21.79 -12.23 29.29
CA PHE A 397 23.13 -11.88 29.77
C PHE A 397 23.43 -10.38 29.88
N ASN A 398 22.82 -9.50 29.07
CA ASN A 398 23.13 -8.08 29.18
C ASN A 398 22.15 -7.17 28.43
N LYS A 399 21.63 -6.14 29.13
CA LYS A 399 20.76 -5.13 28.55
C LYS A 399 21.44 -4.20 27.53
N ASN A 400 22.79 -4.16 27.49
CA ASN A 400 23.56 -3.24 26.66
C ASN A 400 23.99 -3.80 25.29
N VAL A 401 23.67 -5.05 24.96
CA VAL A 401 23.95 -5.61 23.63
C VAL A 401 23.07 -4.92 22.59
N LYS A 402 23.71 -4.27 21.60
CA LYS A 402 22.98 -3.69 20.45
C LYS A 402 22.28 -4.83 19.70
N PRO A 403 20.97 -4.70 19.39
CA PRO A 403 20.28 -5.73 18.62
C PRO A 403 20.93 -5.85 17.24
N TYR A 404 21.13 -7.08 16.79
CA TYR A 404 21.56 -7.36 15.42
C TYR A 404 20.51 -6.85 14.42
N ILE A 405 20.96 -6.18 13.38
CA ILE A 405 20.12 -5.78 12.25
C ILE A 405 20.38 -6.78 11.13
N PRO A 406 19.39 -7.64 10.77
CA PRO A 406 19.58 -8.61 9.70
C PRO A 406 19.93 -7.96 8.36
N ASP A 407 20.75 -8.61 7.58
CA ASP A 407 21.14 -8.12 6.26
C ASP A 407 20.08 -8.42 5.20
N PHE A 408 19.18 -7.47 4.98
CA PHE A 408 18.12 -7.60 3.97
C PHE A 408 18.64 -7.64 2.52
N LYS A 409 19.91 -7.27 2.28
CA LYS A 409 20.55 -7.41 0.95
C LYS A 409 20.75 -8.88 0.53
N LEU A 410 20.70 -9.81 1.50
CA LEU A 410 20.68 -11.26 1.21
C LEU A 410 19.30 -11.77 0.78
N ALA A 411 18.24 -11.02 1.08
CA ALA A 411 16.87 -11.40 0.73
C ALA A 411 16.36 -10.70 -0.53
N PHE A 412 16.94 -9.55 -0.89
CA PHE A 412 16.45 -8.70 -1.98
C PHE A 412 17.55 -8.18 -2.88
N ASP A 413 17.31 -8.25 -4.18
CA ASP A 413 18.21 -7.71 -5.20
C ASP A 413 17.94 -6.23 -5.46
N HIS A 414 16.67 -5.80 -5.37
CA HIS A 414 16.23 -4.44 -5.65
C HIS A 414 15.30 -3.90 -4.57
N PHE A 415 15.44 -2.60 -4.33
CA PHE A 415 14.68 -1.86 -3.32
C PHE A 415 13.94 -0.71 -4.01
N CYS A 416 12.65 -0.57 -3.73
CA CYS A 416 11.83 0.58 -4.12
C CYS A 416 11.34 1.24 -2.83
N ILE A 417 12.04 2.27 -2.39
CA ILE A 417 11.77 2.99 -1.14
C ILE A 417 11.00 4.26 -1.49
N HIS A 418 9.76 4.35 -1.05
CA HIS A 418 8.90 5.51 -1.33
C HIS A 418 9.66 6.84 -1.32
N ALA A 419 9.67 7.50 -2.46
CA ALA A 419 10.36 8.77 -2.70
C ALA A 419 9.62 9.95 -2.03
N GLY A 420 9.38 9.84 -0.73
CA GLY A 420 8.67 10.84 0.08
C GLY A 420 9.46 12.13 0.27
N GLY A 421 10.77 12.06 0.13
CA GLY A 421 11.75 13.13 0.26
C GLY A 421 13.13 12.54 0.53
N ARG A 422 14.19 13.31 0.29
CA ARG A 422 15.58 12.88 0.45
C ARG A 422 15.84 12.29 1.85
N ALA A 423 15.40 12.97 2.90
CA ALA A 423 15.65 12.54 4.29
C ALA A 423 15.07 11.15 4.59
N VAL A 424 13.95 10.77 3.98
CA VAL A 424 13.34 9.43 4.14
C VAL A 424 14.26 8.37 3.55
N ILE A 425 14.78 8.61 2.35
CA ILE A 425 15.68 7.67 1.66
C ILE A 425 16.99 7.53 2.43
N ASP A 426 17.57 8.66 2.87
CA ASP A 426 18.83 8.69 3.65
C ASP A 426 18.70 7.91 4.96
N GLU A 427 17.58 8.06 5.67
CA GLU A 427 17.34 7.36 6.93
C GLU A 427 17.17 5.85 6.72
N LEU A 428 16.51 5.42 5.64
CA LEU A 428 16.38 4.00 5.33
C LEU A 428 17.71 3.40 4.85
N GLU A 429 18.47 4.12 4.04
CA GLU A 429 19.82 3.71 3.62
C GLU A 429 20.69 3.42 4.85
N LYS A 430 20.67 4.32 5.84
CA LYS A 430 21.42 4.19 7.09
C LYS A 430 20.88 3.04 7.96
N ASN A 431 19.57 2.98 8.19
CA ASN A 431 18.96 2.00 9.09
C ASN A 431 19.05 0.57 8.57
N LEU A 432 18.96 0.37 7.26
CA LEU A 432 19.08 -0.95 6.62
C LEU A 432 20.49 -1.23 6.10
N GLN A 433 21.45 -0.33 6.34
CA GLN A 433 22.84 -0.43 5.88
C GLN A 433 22.93 -0.74 4.38
N LEU A 434 22.11 -0.03 3.58
CA LEU A 434 22.07 -0.21 2.14
C LEU A 434 23.28 0.45 1.48
N ARG A 435 23.69 -0.07 0.33
CA ARG A 435 24.69 0.57 -0.53
C ARG A 435 24.02 1.58 -1.46
N PRO A 436 24.74 2.58 -1.98
CA PRO A 436 24.17 3.59 -2.90
C PRO A 436 23.39 3.00 -4.08
N ILE A 437 23.81 1.87 -4.62
CA ILE A 437 23.13 1.17 -5.72
C ILE A 437 21.71 0.69 -5.34
N HIS A 438 21.46 0.38 -4.07
CA HIS A 438 20.16 -0.09 -3.60
C HIS A 438 19.14 1.03 -3.46
N VAL A 439 19.58 2.26 -3.22
CA VAL A 439 18.72 3.45 -3.08
C VAL A 439 18.70 4.31 -4.35
N GLU A 440 19.47 3.93 -5.37
CA GLU A 440 19.59 4.68 -6.62
C GLU A 440 18.23 4.89 -7.31
N ALA A 441 17.42 3.83 -7.44
CA ALA A 441 16.10 3.92 -8.06
C ALA A 441 15.20 4.95 -7.35
N SER A 442 15.22 4.95 -6.02
CA SER A 442 14.42 5.88 -5.21
C SER A 442 14.92 7.32 -5.31
N ARG A 443 16.26 7.53 -5.26
CA ARG A 443 16.87 8.86 -5.41
C ARG A 443 16.62 9.44 -6.81
N MET A 444 16.78 8.63 -7.85
CA MET A 444 16.58 9.09 -9.23
C MET A 444 15.10 9.35 -9.52
N THR A 445 14.20 8.56 -8.95
CA THR A 445 12.75 8.82 -9.03
C THR A 445 12.38 10.13 -8.34
N LEU A 446 12.88 10.37 -7.12
CA LEU A 446 12.69 11.64 -6.43
C LEU A 446 13.23 12.81 -7.26
N HIS A 447 14.41 12.66 -7.84
CA HIS A 447 15.03 13.69 -8.67
C HIS A 447 14.21 14.01 -9.94
N ARG A 448 13.75 12.99 -10.66
CA ARG A 448 13.09 13.18 -11.97
C ARG A 448 11.59 13.48 -11.87
N PHE A 449 10.90 12.86 -10.90
CA PHE A 449 9.43 12.95 -10.80
C PHE A 449 8.96 13.60 -9.51
N GLY A 450 9.84 13.80 -8.52
CA GLY A 450 9.46 14.29 -7.20
C GLY A 450 8.67 13.23 -6.40
N ASN A 451 7.96 13.69 -5.37
CA ASN A 451 7.08 12.83 -4.60
C ASN A 451 5.71 12.72 -5.30
N THR A 452 5.47 11.63 -5.99
CA THR A 452 4.19 11.31 -6.63
C THR A 452 3.26 10.49 -5.74
N SER A 453 3.43 10.60 -4.41
CA SER A 453 2.65 9.87 -3.40
C SER A 453 2.71 8.35 -3.59
N SER A 454 1.57 7.69 -3.59
CA SER A 454 1.44 6.22 -3.64
C SER A 454 1.93 5.57 -4.95
N SER A 455 2.13 6.36 -5.99
CA SER A 455 2.62 5.86 -7.27
C SER A 455 4.15 5.81 -7.37
N SER A 456 4.91 6.50 -6.49
CA SER A 456 6.37 6.64 -6.59
C SER A 456 7.11 5.31 -6.69
N ILE A 457 6.72 4.31 -5.91
CA ILE A 457 7.34 2.97 -5.90
C ILE A 457 7.25 2.25 -7.27
N TRP A 458 6.29 2.61 -8.12
CA TRP A 458 6.15 2.08 -9.47
C TRP A 458 7.11 2.76 -10.45
N TYR A 459 7.37 4.07 -10.30
CA TYR A 459 8.41 4.78 -11.06
C TYR A 459 9.81 4.24 -10.74
N GLU A 460 10.04 3.83 -9.48
CA GLU A 460 11.29 3.21 -9.02
C GLU A 460 11.48 1.81 -9.64
N LEU A 461 10.41 1.02 -9.67
CA LEU A 461 10.42 -0.28 -10.36
C LEU A 461 10.67 -0.10 -11.86
N ALA A 462 10.00 0.89 -12.48
CA ALA A 462 10.21 1.26 -13.88
C ALA A 462 11.65 1.71 -14.16
N TYR A 463 12.30 2.43 -13.23
CA TYR A 463 13.71 2.78 -13.33
C TYR A 463 14.60 1.55 -13.40
N THR A 464 14.37 0.60 -12.50
CA THR A 464 15.14 -0.66 -12.45
C THR A 464 14.96 -1.49 -13.72
N GLU A 465 13.74 -1.54 -14.27
CA GLU A 465 13.45 -2.17 -15.56
C GLU A 465 14.15 -1.43 -16.72
N ALA A 466 14.05 -0.09 -16.76
CA ALA A 466 14.67 0.73 -17.80
C ALA A 466 16.21 0.61 -17.80
N LYS A 467 16.84 0.45 -16.63
CA LYS A 467 18.27 0.14 -16.50
C LYS A 467 18.63 -1.30 -16.94
N GLY A 468 17.67 -2.12 -17.33
CA GLY A 468 17.91 -3.50 -17.73
C GLY A 468 18.46 -4.38 -16.60
N ARG A 469 18.23 -4.02 -15.34
CA ARG A 469 18.78 -4.72 -14.17
C ARG A 469 17.92 -5.89 -13.71
N MET A 470 16.65 -5.96 -14.15
CA MET A 470 15.70 -6.95 -13.67
C MET A 470 15.90 -8.30 -14.35
N ARG A 471 16.32 -9.31 -13.59
CA ARG A 471 16.58 -10.67 -14.02
C ARG A 471 15.56 -11.64 -13.41
N ARG A 472 15.32 -12.75 -14.09
CA ARG A 472 14.47 -13.83 -13.56
C ARG A 472 15.00 -14.30 -12.21
N GLY A 473 14.10 -14.45 -11.23
CA GLY A 473 14.41 -14.84 -9.86
C GLY A 473 14.78 -13.68 -8.96
N ASN A 474 15.08 -12.48 -9.51
CA ASN A 474 15.33 -11.32 -8.65
C ASN A 474 14.12 -11.01 -7.77
N ARG A 475 14.40 -10.64 -6.54
CA ARG A 475 13.40 -10.24 -5.55
C ARG A 475 13.44 -8.73 -5.35
N VAL A 476 12.28 -8.11 -5.43
CA VAL A 476 12.08 -6.67 -5.24
C VAL A 476 11.32 -6.43 -3.96
N TRP A 477 11.82 -5.51 -3.15
CA TRP A 477 11.12 -5.03 -1.96
C TRP A 477 10.64 -3.59 -2.16
N GLN A 478 9.33 -3.41 -2.24
CA GLN A 478 8.69 -2.11 -2.19
C GLN A 478 8.37 -1.76 -0.74
N ILE A 479 8.84 -0.61 -0.28
CA ILE A 479 8.63 -0.07 1.07
C ILE A 479 7.92 1.26 0.95
N ALA A 480 6.72 1.36 1.50
CA ALA A 480 5.93 2.58 1.43
C ALA A 480 5.50 3.05 2.81
N PHE A 481 5.64 4.35 3.04
CA PHE A 481 5.15 5.03 4.24
C PHE A 481 3.91 5.86 3.92
N GLY A 482 3.03 6.03 4.89
CA GLY A 482 1.81 6.81 4.70
C GLY A 482 1.28 7.39 6.00
N SER A 483 0.44 8.43 5.86
CA SER A 483 -0.22 9.07 6.97
C SER A 483 -0.99 8.09 7.85
N GLY A 484 -1.15 8.44 9.11
CA GLY A 484 -1.95 7.74 10.06
C GLY A 484 -1.29 6.85 11.12
N PHE A 485 0.01 6.56 11.29
CA PHE A 485 1.11 6.39 10.37
C PHE A 485 1.25 4.91 9.96
N LYS A 486 1.65 4.66 8.74
CA LYS A 486 1.75 3.29 8.21
C LYS A 486 3.11 3.03 7.59
N CYS A 487 3.59 1.78 7.69
CA CYS A 487 4.69 1.24 6.90
C CYS A 487 4.23 -0.06 6.27
N ASN A 488 4.20 -0.12 4.96
CA ASN A 488 3.73 -1.29 4.23
C ASN A 488 4.79 -1.78 3.25
N SER A 489 4.94 -3.09 3.18
CA SER A 489 5.91 -3.77 2.32
C SER A 489 5.21 -4.69 1.34
N ALA A 490 5.64 -4.68 0.08
CA ALA A 490 5.30 -5.70 -0.90
C ALA A 490 6.57 -6.33 -1.45
N VAL A 491 6.57 -7.66 -1.54
CA VAL A 491 7.69 -8.46 -2.05
C VAL A 491 7.28 -9.11 -3.35
N TRP A 492 8.05 -8.83 -4.40
CA TRP A 492 7.84 -9.36 -5.72
C TRP A 492 9.01 -10.24 -6.15
N GLU A 493 8.72 -11.28 -6.91
CA GLU A 493 9.73 -12.12 -7.57
C GLU A 493 9.57 -11.98 -9.09
N ALA A 494 10.65 -11.66 -9.79
CA ALA A 494 10.67 -11.57 -11.23
C ALA A 494 10.58 -12.96 -11.88
N LEU A 495 9.56 -13.17 -12.70
CA LEU A 495 9.31 -14.46 -13.37
C LEU A 495 10.13 -14.63 -14.65
N ARG A 496 10.68 -13.54 -15.17
CA ARG A 496 11.47 -13.50 -16.40
C ARG A 496 12.49 -12.36 -16.36
N ASN A 497 13.43 -12.35 -17.29
CA ASN A 497 14.23 -11.16 -17.56
C ASN A 497 13.30 -10.08 -18.15
N VAL A 498 13.17 -8.96 -17.46
CA VAL A 498 12.26 -7.89 -17.89
C VAL A 498 13.02 -6.94 -18.79
N LYS A 499 12.49 -6.74 -19.99
CA LYS A 499 13.01 -5.74 -20.94
C LYS A 499 12.45 -4.36 -20.58
N PRO A 500 13.18 -3.26 -20.90
CA PRO A 500 12.63 -1.92 -20.80
C PRO A 500 11.28 -1.81 -21.50
N SER A 501 10.33 -1.12 -20.87
CA SER A 501 8.99 -0.92 -21.45
C SER A 501 9.05 0.17 -22.49
N HIS A 502 8.44 -0.07 -23.65
CA HIS A 502 8.11 1.01 -24.59
C HIS A 502 7.03 1.90 -23.96
N ASN A 503 7.12 3.20 -24.14
CA ASN A 503 6.26 4.20 -23.47
C ASN A 503 6.41 4.24 -21.93
N GLY A 504 7.57 3.80 -21.41
CA GLY A 504 7.88 3.91 -19.99
C GLY A 504 8.21 5.36 -19.59
N PRO A 505 8.06 5.71 -18.30
CA PRO A 505 8.32 7.09 -17.82
C PRO A 505 9.79 7.50 -17.96
N TRP A 506 10.70 6.55 -18.14
CA TRP A 506 12.14 6.73 -18.24
C TRP A 506 12.70 6.63 -19.67
N GLU A 507 11.86 6.32 -20.68
CA GLU A 507 12.31 5.97 -22.03
C GLU A 507 13.22 7.03 -22.67
N ASP A 508 12.89 8.31 -22.48
CA ASP A 508 13.61 9.44 -23.09
C ASP A 508 14.80 9.95 -22.28
N CYS A 509 15.02 9.45 -21.09
CA CYS A 509 15.97 10.06 -20.17
C CYS A 509 16.84 9.07 -19.38
N ILE A 510 16.61 7.76 -19.49
CA ILE A 510 17.31 6.77 -18.65
C ILE A 510 18.83 6.82 -18.81
N ASP A 511 19.33 7.18 -20.00
CA ASP A 511 20.77 7.25 -20.27
C ASP A 511 21.46 8.41 -19.54
N ARG A 512 20.71 9.45 -19.14
CA ARG A 512 21.21 10.58 -18.33
C ARG A 512 21.36 10.24 -16.84
N TYR A 513 20.77 9.14 -16.40
CA TYR A 513 20.78 8.71 -15.00
C TYR A 513 21.75 7.54 -14.75
N PRO A 514 22.37 7.38 -13.57
CA PRO A 514 22.16 8.25 -12.39
C PRO A 514 22.87 9.61 -12.52
N VAL A 515 22.22 10.66 -12.03
CA VAL A 515 22.84 11.96 -11.84
C VAL A 515 23.47 12.07 -10.45
N LYS A 516 24.53 12.88 -10.31
CA LYS A 516 25.05 13.21 -8.98
C LYS A 516 24.08 14.20 -8.33
N VAL A 517 23.35 13.73 -7.34
CA VAL A 517 22.53 14.62 -6.51
C VAL A 517 23.47 15.32 -5.55
N VAL A 518 23.54 16.66 -5.64
CA VAL A 518 24.39 17.49 -4.78
C VAL A 518 23.99 17.24 -3.32
N SER A 519 24.99 16.90 -2.51
CA SER A 519 24.85 16.54 -1.09
C SER A 519 24.54 17.78 -0.22
#